data_f5e2d7bb2e4d27c94845075eb0c6bcd9
#
_entry.id   f5e2d7bb2e4d27c94845075eb0c6bcd9
#
_cell.length_a   1.000
_cell.length_b   1.000
_cell.length_c   1.000
_cell.angle_alpha   90.00
_cell.angle_beta   90.00
_cell.angle_gamma   90.00
#
_symmetry.space_group_name_H-M   'P 1'
#
loop_
_entity.id
_entity.type
_entity.pdbx_description
1 polymer ?
#
loop_
_entity_poly.entity_id
_entity_poly.type
_entity_poly.pdbx_seq_one_letter_code
_entity_poly.pdbx_strand_id
1 'polypeptide(L)'
;PIEQGMALDQVIARFFRNLREEGYSLAEIQAGIQRSFSMQRPDHFLLLEADPELREILVAEISSVTKVKVKGVGPSEVDGEMTGAAPLVLYGHMDEFADRVKPDVDLMVLHSASVVERMRGQTRPSRDALVAIVSRWPEFLRWARTMLVAAGLDADALSFRDARERNWEKGLRSAAFVITDSLMAPRIPAGCEVKVFRVLAESSLKEIREYAERFF
;
A
#
# COMPACT_ATOMS: atom_id res chain seq x y z
N PRO A 1 -21.86 -0.29 -18.61
CA PRO A 1 -20.82 -1.30 -18.36
C PRO A 1 -21.11 -2.64 -19.06
N ILE A 2 -22.37 -3.14 -19.09
CA ILE A 2 -22.74 -4.43 -19.70
C ILE A 2 -22.57 -4.41 -21.22
N GLU A 3 -22.95 -3.33 -21.89
CA GLU A 3 -22.80 -3.17 -23.36
C GLU A 3 -21.32 -3.12 -23.80
N GLN A 4 -20.45 -2.54 -23.00
CA GLN A 4 -19.00 -2.51 -23.28
C GLN A 4 -18.36 -3.89 -23.16
N GLY A 5 -18.79 -4.70 -22.20
CA GLY A 5 -18.33 -6.09 -22.03
C GLY A 5 -18.71 -6.96 -23.23
N MET A 6 -19.96 -6.87 -23.68
CA MET A 6 -20.44 -7.63 -24.86
C MET A 6 -19.70 -7.24 -26.15
N ALA A 7 -19.35 -5.96 -26.33
CA ALA A 7 -18.57 -5.50 -27.48
C ALA A 7 -17.14 -6.05 -27.45
N LEU A 8 -16.49 -6.10 -26.29
CA LEU A 8 -15.16 -6.66 -26.11
C LEU A 8 -15.16 -8.18 -26.39
N ASP A 9 -16.11 -8.91 -25.84
CA ASP A 9 -16.25 -10.35 -26.06
C ASP A 9 -16.41 -10.70 -27.54
N GLN A 10 -17.16 -9.91 -28.31
CA GLN A 10 -17.30 -10.09 -29.74
C GLN A 10 -16.00 -9.84 -30.49
N VAL A 11 -15.22 -8.84 -30.10
CA VAL A 11 -13.90 -8.54 -30.68
C VAL A 11 -12.94 -9.69 -30.40
N ILE A 12 -12.90 -10.15 -29.15
CA ILE A 12 -12.06 -11.29 -28.73
C ILE A 12 -12.45 -12.56 -29.49
N ALA A 13 -13.74 -12.87 -29.59
CA ALA A 13 -14.22 -14.03 -30.31
C ALA A 13 -13.83 -13.99 -31.80
N ARG A 14 -13.89 -12.82 -32.45
CA ARG A 14 -13.43 -12.62 -33.82
C ARG A 14 -11.91 -12.82 -33.94
N PHE A 15 -11.13 -12.28 -33.04
CA PHE A 15 -9.69 -12.45 -33.00
C PHE A 15 -9.29 -13.92 -32.89
N PHE A 16 -9.90 -14.69 -31.98
CA PHE A 16 -9.65 -16.12 -31.85
C PHE A 16 -10.03 -16.89 -33.11
N ARG A 17 -11.16 -16.56 -33.75
CA ARG A 17 -11.59 -17.21 -34.99
C ARG A 17 -10.58 -17.00 -36.10
N ASN A 18 -10.13 -15.78 -36.33
CA ASN A 18 -9.14 -15.47 -37.36
C ASN A 18 -7.84 -16.26 -37.15
N LEU A 19 -7.31 -16.29 -35.92
CA LEU A 19 -6.10 -17.05 -35.63
C LEU A 19 -6.29 -18.57 -35.83
N ARG A 20 -7.49 -19.10 -35.54
CA ARG A 20 -7.80 -20.52 -35.81
C ARG A 20 -7.90 -20.81 -37.31
N GLU A 21 -8.43 -19.89 -38.12
CA GLU A 21 -8.47 -19.99 -39.57
C GLU A 21 -7.08 -19.95 -40.21
N GLU A 22 -6.13 -19.23 -39.62
CA GLU A 22 -4.71 -19.22 -39.99
C GLU A 22 -3.95 -20.48 -39.53
N GLY A 23 -4.59 -21.39 -38.81
CA GLY A 23 -4.04 -22.71 -38.44
C GLY A 23 -3.41 -22.78 -37.04
N TYR A 24 -3.41 -21.70 -36.26
CA TYR A 24 -2.86 -21.72 -34.89
C TYR A 24 -3.74 -22.55 -33.95
N SER A 25 -3.11 -23.38 -33.11
CA SER A 25 -3.79 -24.11 -32.03
C SER A 25 -4.17 -23.14 -30.88
N LEU A 26 -5.13 -23.53 -30.03
CA LEU A 26 -5.49 -22.73 -28.85
C LEU A 26 -4.30 -22.56 -27.91
N ALA A 27 -3.42 -23.55 -27.77
CA ALA A 27 -2.23 -23.49 -26.94
C ALA A 27 -1.22 -22.43 -27.46
N GLU A 28 -1.00 -22.38 -28.79
CA GLU A 28 -0.13 -21.37 -29.41
C GLU A 28 -0.70 -19.97 -29.27
N ILE A 29 -2.01 -19.81 -29.45
CA ILE A 29 -2.71 -18.52 -29.25
C ILE A 29 -2.56 -18.08 -27.81
N GLN A 30 -2.82 -18.96 -26.84
CA GLN A 30 -2.67 -18.65 -25.42
C GLN A 30 -1.24 -18.24 -25.08
N ALA A 31 -0.23 -18.99 -25.54
CA ALA A 31 1.17 -18.67 -25.33
C ALA A 31 1.57 -17.32 -25.98
N GLY A 32 1.03 -17.03 -27.17
CA GLY A 32 1.23 -15.77 -27.87
C GLY A 32 0.65 -14.57 -27.10
N ILE A 33 -0.56 -14.71 -26.59
CA ILE A 33 -1.23 -13.69 -25.78
C ILE A 33 -0.44 -13.45 -24.47
N GLN A 34 0.00 -14.50 -23.79
CA GLN A 34 0.80 -14.36 -22.57
C GLN A 34 2.12 -13.63 -22.82
N ARG A 35 2.83 -13.95 -23.90
CA ARG A 35 4.04 -13.20 -24.30
C ARG A 35 3.74 -11.74 -24.62
N SER A 36 2.62 -11.46 -25.30
CA SER A 36 2.18 -10.09 -25.58
C SER A 36 1.94 -9.29 -24.32
N PHE A 37 1.29 -9.87 -23.31
CA PHE A 37 1.07 -9.20 -22.03
C PHE A 37 2.38 -8.93 -21.28
N SER A 38 3.31 -9.88 -21.29
CA SER A 38 4.62 -9.67 -20.64
C SER A 38 5.50 -8.59 -21.31
N MET A 39 5.21 -8.24 -22.56
CA MET A 39 5.88 -7.16 -23.29
C MET A 39 5.18 -5.80 -23.14
N GLN A 40 3.96 -5.75 -22.60
CA GLN A 40 3.25 -4.51 -22.36
C GLN A 40 3.82 -3.80 -21.13
N ARG A 41 3.75 -2.47 -21.17
CA ARG A 41 4.01 -1.68 -19.97
C ARG A 41 2.91 -1.95 -18.94
N PRO A 42 3.23 -1.98 -17.65
CA PRO A 42 2.21 -2.09 -16.62
C PRO A 42 1.26 -0.88 -16.69
N ASP A 43 0.02 -1.06 -16.27
CA ASP A 43 -1.00 0.00 -16.26
C ASP A 43 -1.38 0.42 -14.83
N HIS A 44 -0.95 -0.34 -13.82
CA HIS A 44 -1.18 -0.04 -12.41
C HIS A 44 -0.14 -0.71 -11.50
N PHE A 45 0.00 -0.17 -10.30
CA PHE A 45 0.69 -0.85 -9.21
C PHE A 45 -0.25 -1.80 -8.47
N LEU A 46 0.24 -3.00 -8.16
CA LEU A 46 -0.47 -4.00 -7.37
C LEU A 46 0.26 -4.25 -6.05
N LEU A 47 -0.24 -3.69 -4.97
CA LEU A 47 0.31 -3.92 -3.64
C LEU A 47 -0.21 -5.24 -3.06
N LEU A 48 0.71 -6.14 -2.73
CA LEU A 48 0.45 -7.42 -2.09
C LEU A 48 0.62 -7.26 -0.57
N GLU A 49 -0.49 -7.29 0.18
CA GLU A 49 -0.50 -7.14 1.63
C GLU A 49 -1.69 -7.88 2.24
N ALA A 50 -1.42 -8.79 3.18
CA ALA A 50 -2.46 -9.61 3.80
C ALA A 50 -3.30 -8.85 4.82
N ASP A 51 -2.68 -7.99 5.65
CA ASP A 51 -3.39 -7.17 6.64
C ASP A 51 -4.19 -6.06 5.94
N PRO A 52 -5.52 -6.04 6.05
CA PRO A 52 -6.36 -5.07 5.34
C PRO A 52 -6.13 -3.62 5.80
N GLU A 53 -5.82 -3.38 7.07
CA GLU A 53 -5.60 -2.03 7.58
C GLU A 53 -4.22 -1.49 7.14
N LEU A 54 -3.19 -2.34 7.19
CA LEU A 54 -1.87 -1.99 6.66
C LEU A 54 -1.94 -1.74 5.17
N ARG A 55 -2.66 -2.57 4.43
CA ARG A 55 -2.85 -2.45 2.98
C ARG A 55 -3.43 -1.08 2.60
N GLU A 56 -4.47 -0.61 3.30
CA GLU A 56 -5.05 0.72 3.05
C GLU A 56 -4.04 1.85 3.33
N ILE A 57 -3.24 1.73 4.40
CA ILE A 57 -2.19 2.72 4.72
C ILE A 57 -1.14 2.77 3.61
N LEU A 58 -0.63 1.60 3.18
CA LEU A 58 0.40 1.52 2.15
C LEU A 58 -0.11 2.02 0.79
N VAL A 59 -1.35 1.69 0.41
CA VAL A 59 -1.99 2.23 -0.80
C VAL A 59 -2.05 3.76 -0.73
N ALA A 60 -2.42 4.35 0.40
CA ALA A 60 -2.45 5.80 0.58
C ALA A 60 -1.05 6.42 0.46
N GLU A 61 -0.03 5.79 1.05
CA GLU A 61 1.37 6.27 0.97
C GLU A 61 1.91 6.22 -0.45
N ILE A 62 1.71 5.10 -1.16
CA ILE A 62 2.13 4.94 -2.56
C ILE A 62 1.40 5.95 -3.45
N SER A 63 0.08 6.07 -3.31
CA SER A 63 -0.73 7.02 -4.08
C SER A 63 -0.34 8.49 -3.83
N SER A 64 0.30 8.80 -2.70
CA SER A 64 0.79 10.15 -2.41
C SER A 64 1.99 10.58 -3.24
N VAL A 65 2.73 9.62 -3.82
CA VAL A 65 3.97 9.88 -4.58
C VAL A 65 3.87 9.59 -6.07
N THR A 66 2.76 9.02 -6.54
CA THR A 66 2.52 8.74 -7.96
C THR A 66 1.08 9.04 -8.35
N LYS A 67 0.86 9.30 -9.65
CA LYS A 67 -0.47 9.42 -10.25
C LYS A 67 -0.97 8.10 -10.84
N VAL A 68 -0.12 7.09 -10.86
CA VAL A 68 -0.47 5.75 -11.33
C VAL A 68 -1.48 5.13 -10.37
N LYS A 69 -2.45 4.42 -10.91
CA LYS A 69 -3.43 3.68 -10.10
C LYS A 69 -2.73 2.66 -9.22
N VAL A 70 -3.08 2.64 -7.94
CA VAL A 70 -2.57 1.66 -6.96
C VAL A 70 -3.74 0.81 -6.49
N LYS A 71 -3.61 -0.50 -6.60
CA LYS A 71 -4.58 -1.48 -6.09
C LYS A 71 -3.91 -2.33 -5.01
N GLY A 72 -4.57 -2.51 -3.88
CA GLY A 72 -4.12 -3.41 -2.82
C GLY A 72 -4.92 -4.70 -2.83
N VAL A 73 -4.27 -5.86 -2.72
CA VAL A 73 -4.91 -7.18 -2.68
C VAL A 73 -4.33 -8.05 -1.57
N GLY A 74 -5.20 -8.92 -1.02
CA GLY A 74 -4.81 -9.99 -0.12
C GLY A 74 -4.38 -11.26 -0.87
N PRO A 75 -3.82 -12.27 -0.15
CA PRO A 75 -3.32 -13.50 -0.78
C PRO A 75 -4.32 -14.26 -1.64
N SER A 76 -5.61 -14.21 -1.31
CA SER A 76 -6.67 -14.90 -2.05
C SER A 76 -7.07 -14.23 -3.37
N GLU A 77 -6.64 -12.97 -3.60
CA GLU A 77 -7.07 -12.15 -4.73
C GLU A 77 -5.98 -12.01 -5.81
N VAL A 78 -4.74 -12.44 -5.52
CA VAL A 78 -3.55 -12.21 -6.36
C VAL A 78 -3.72 -12.73 -7.78
N ASP A 79 -4.20 -13.98 -7.93
CA ASP A 79 -4.22 -14.69 -9.23
C ASP A 79 -5.03 -13.95 -10.32
N GLY A 80 -6.08 -13.22 -9.93
CA GLY A 80 -6.92 -12.47 -10.87
C GLY A 80 -6.41 -11.08 -11.23
N GLU A 81 -5.41 -10.56 -10.51
CA GLU A 81 -5.05 -9.13 -10.55
C GLU A 81 -3.63 -8.85 -11.07
N MET A 82 -2.85 -9.91 -11.33
CA MET A 82 -1.45 -9.77 -11.78
C MET A 82 -1.29 -9.28 -13.22
N THR A 83 -2.33 -9.42 -14.06
CA THR A 83 -2.22 -9.05 -15.48
C THR A 83 -2.13 -7.53 -15.65
N GLY A 84 -1.05 -7.07 -16.28
CA GLY A 84 -0.78 -5.64 -16.47
C GLY A 84 -0.34 -4.90 -15.22
N ALA A 85 -0.05 -5.63 -14.13
CA ALA A 85 0.37 -5.03 -12.88
C ALA A 85 1.90 -4.91 -12.74
N ALA A 86 2.35 -3.86 -12.05
CA ALA A 86 3.66 -3.79 -11.43
C ALA A 86 3.50 -4.17 -9.94
N PRO A 87 3.85 -5.41 -9.54
CA PRO A 87 3.58 -5.88 -8.19
C PRO A 87 4.59 -5.34 -7.18
N LEU A 88 4.07 -4.97 -6.01
CA LEU A 88 4.80 -4.42 -4.87
C LEU A 88 4.53 -5.27 -3.64
N VAL A 89 5.54 -5.51 -2.80
CA VAL A 89 5.38 -6.22 -1.52
C VAL A 89 6.32 -5.63 -0.46
N LEU A 90 5.93 -5.64 0.81
CA LEU A 90 6.85 -5.35 1.91
C LEU A 90 7.84 -6.50 2.10
N TYR A 91 9.11 -6.17 2.34
CA TYR A 91 10.19 -7.15 2.55
C TYR A 91 9.82 -8.19 3.63
N GLY A 92 9.24 -7.76 4.75
CA GLY A 92 8.84 -8.65 5.84
C GLY A 92 7.62 -9.52 5.56
N HIS A 93 6.89 -9.30 4.45
CA HIS A 93 5.64 -9.99 4.10
C HIS A 93 5.74 -10.81 2.81
N MET A 94 6.94 -10.93 2.24
CA MET A 94 7.18 -11.69 0.99
C MET A 94 6.73 -13.14 1.09
N ASP A 95 7.01 -13.78 2.23
CA ASP A 95 6.72 -15.22 2.43
C ASP A 95 5.22 -15.52 2.39
N GLU A 96 4.37 -14.55 2.72
CA GLU A 96 2.91 -14.69 2.68
C GLU A 96 2.36 -14.84 1.24
N PHE A 97 3.15 -14.44 0.25
CA PHE A 97 2.80 -14.47 -1.17
C PHE A 97 3.68 -15.39 -2.02
N ALA A 98 4.65 -16.09 -1.42
CA ALA A 98 5.64 -16.91 -2.13
C ALA A 98 5.00 -17.97 -3.04
N ASP A 99 3.90 -18.60 -2.60
CA ASP A 99 3.18 -19.61 -3.36
C ASP A 99 2.25 -19.02 -4.45
N ARG A 100 2.05 -17.70 -4.47
CA ARG A 100 1.11 -16.99 -5.36
C ARG A 100 1.80 -16.19 -6.45
N VAL A 101 3.02 -15.76 -6.20
CA VAL A 101 3.80 -14.98 -7.16
C VAL A 101 4.79 -15.91 -7.85
N LYS A 102 4.72 -15.98 -9.18
CA LYS A 102 5.64 -16.80 -9.96
C LYS A 102 7.07 -16.26 -9.84
N PRO A 103 8.09 -17.13 -9.88
CA PRO A 103 9.49 -16.73 -9.74
C PRO A 103 10.02 -15.79 -10.83
N ASP A 104 9.36 -15.74 -11.98
CA ASP A 104 9.71 -14.90 -13.14
C ASP A 104 9.04 -13.52 -13.13
N VAL A 105 8.25 -13.22 -12.10
CA VAL A 105 7.60 -11.90 -11.93
C VAL A 105 8.61 -10.92 -11.33
N ASP A 106 8.77 -9.78 -11.97
CA ASP A 106 9.56 -8.66 -11.45
C ASP A 106 8.82 -7.99 -10.29
N LEU A 107 9.11 -8.46 -9.08
CA LEU A 107 8.47 -8.04 -7.83
C LEU A 107 9.29 -6.95 -7.17
N MET A 108 8.75 -5.73 -7.07
CA MET A 108 9.40 -4.64 -6.35
C MET A 108 9.24 -4.83 -4.84
N VAL A 109 10.35 -4.93 -4.13
CA VAL A 109 10.39 -5.14 -2.68
C VAL A 109 10.51 -3.81 -1.95
N LEU A 110 9.50 -3.48 -1.14
CA LEU A 110 9.44 -2.25 -0.37
C LEU A 110 9.98 -2.46 1.05
N HIS A 111 10.63 -1.44 1.58
CA HIS A 111 11.15 -1.44 2.94
C HIS A 111 10.32 -0.52 3.84
N SER A 112 10.12 -0.94 5.09
CA SER A 112 9.52 -0.07 6.09
C SER A 112 10.52 0.96 6.59
N ALA A 113 10.01 2.15 6.94
CA ALA A 113 10.82 3.22 7.50
C ALA A 113 11.41 2.81 8.86
N SER A 114 12.68 3.12 9.07
CA SER A 114 13.35 2.89 10.35
C SER A 114 12.83 3.86 11.43
N VAL A 115 13.06 3.48 12.70
CA VAL A 115 12.78 4.36 13.86
C VAL A 115 13.48 5.71 13.71
N VAL A 116 14.74 5.69 13.27
CA VAL A 116 15.57 6.90 13.12
C VAL A 116 14.99 7.81 12.05
N GLU A 117 14.55 7.28 10.92
CA GLU A 117 13.90 8.07 9.87
C GLU A 117 12.63 8.77 10.36
N ARG A 118 11.79 8.06 11.11
CA ARG A 118 10.54 8.58 11.64
C ARG A 118 10.72 9.64 12.73
N MET A 119 11.79 9.54 13.50
CA MET A 119 12.13 10.52 14.55
C MET A 119 12.96 11.70 14.04
N ARG A 120 13.45 11.66 12.81
CA ARG A 120 14.29 12.72 12.23
C ARG A 120 13.51 14.04 12.14
N GLY A 121 14.08 15.09 12.71
CA GLY A 121 13.48 16.43 12.69
C GLY A 121 12.29 16.62 13.65
N GLN A 122 11.95 15.60 14.45
CA GLN A 122 10.90 15.72 15.45
C GLN A 122 11.44 16.42 16.72
N THR A 123 10.77 17.48 17.13
CA THR A 123 11.05 18.10 18.42
C THR A 123 10.57 17.17 19.53
N ARG A 124 11.42 16.87 20.50
CA ARG A 124 10.99 16.12 21.68
C ARG A 124 9.94 16.91 22.44
N PRO A 125 8.79 16.31 22.77
CA PRO A 125 7.81 16.96 23.63
C PRO A 125 8.40 17.17 25.03
N SER A 126 7.86 18.13 25.76
CA SER A 126 8.15 18.25 27.20
C SER A 126 7.74 16.96 27.92
N ARG A 127 8.39 16.63 29.05
CA ARG A 127 8.10 15.38 29.78
C ARG A 127 6.63 15.23 30.18
N ASP A 128 5.93 16.32 30.38
CA ASP A 128 4.53 16.39 30.83
C ASP A 128 3.54 16.55 29.66
N ALA A 129 4.01 16.51 28.41
CA ALA A 129 3.16 16.72 27.25
C ALA A 129 2.37 15.44 26.93
N LEU A 130 1.05 15.52 26.98
CA LEU A 130 0.17 14.45 26.53
C LEU A 130 0.31 14.25 25.01
N VAL A 131 0.66 13.06 24.58
CA VAL A 131 0.79 12.68 23.17
C VAL A 131 -0.29 11.65 22.83
N ALA A 132 -1.14 11.98 21.85
CA ALA A 132 -2.12 11.04 21.34
C ALA A 132 -1.57 10.26 20.15
N ILE A 133 -1.81 8.95 20.11
CA ILE A 133 -1.46 8.07 19.00
C ILE A 133 -2.75 7.51 18.43
N VAL A 134 -2.99 7.75 17.14
CA VAL A 134 -4.25 7.40 16.46
C VAL A 134 -3.97 6.57 15.22
N SER A 135 -4.57 5.39 15.12
CA SER A 135 -4.54 4.56 13.92
C SER A 135 -5.72 3.57 13.92
N ARG A 136 -6.08 3.08 12.75
CA ARG A 136 -6.96 1.91 12.61
C ARG A 136 -6.18 0.61 12.71
N TRP A 137 -4.90 0.65 12.43
CA TRP A 137 -4.02 -0.51 12.44
C TRP A 137 -3.43 -0.77 13.83
N PRO A 138 -3.80 -1.88 14.52
CA PRO A 138 -3.38 -2.14 15.90
C PRO A 138 -1.88 -2.30 16.06
N GLU A 139 -1.19 -2.83 15.04
CA GLU A 139 0.26 -2.99 15.07
C GLU A 139 0.97 -1.62 15.11
N PHE A 140 0.43 -0.61 14.41
CA PHE A 140 0.94 0.75 14.49
C PHE A 140 0.88 1.28 15.91
N LEU A 141 -0.22 1.07 16.63
CA LEU A 141 -0.38 1.52 18.01
C LEU A 141 0.63 0.82 18.94
N ARG A 142 0.80 -0.50 18.80
CA ARG A 142 1.77 -1.28 19.59
C ARG A 142 3.20 -0.85 19.32
N TRP A 143 3.53 -0.73 18.04
CA TRP A 143 4.84 -0.33 17.58
C TRP A 143 5.17 1.12 18.03
N ALA A 144 4.26 2.08 17.85
CA ALA A 144 4.44 3.46 18.30
C ALA A 144 4.68 3.54 19.80
N ARG A 145 3.95 2.73 20.61
CA ARG A 145 4.17 2.65 22.05
C ARG A 145 5.60 2.25 22.38
N THR A 146 6.06 1.14 21.81
CA THR A 146 7.42 0.62 22.07
C THR A 146 8.48 1.67 21.71
N MET A 147 8.33 2.32 20.58
CA MET A 147 9.27 3.33 20.09
C MET A 147 9.31 4.60 20.92
N LEU A 148 8.14 5.13 21.27
CA LEU A 148 8.05 6.38 22.01
C LEU A 148 8.57 6.22 23.44
N VAL A 149 8.28 5.09 24.07
CA VAL A 149 8.84 4.74 25.39
C VAL A 149 10.36 4.55 25.30
N ALA A 150 10.87 3.86 24.27
CA ALA A 150 12.31 3.70 24.05
C ALA A 150 13.00 5.04 23.74
N ALA A 151 12.28 6.01 23.16
CA ALA A 151 12.76 7.37 22.95
C ALA A 151 12.71 8.26 24.23
N GLY A 152 12.25 7.68 25.36
CA GLY A 152 12.25 8.33 26.68
C GLY A 152 10.99 9.14 26.98
N LEU A 153 9.87 8.89 26.26
CA LEU A 153 8.57 9.45 26.66
C LEU A 153 7.97 8.61 27.78
N ASP A 154 7.29 9.30 28.72
CA ASP A 154 6.56 8.62 29.77
C ASP A 154 5.37 7.85 29.19
N ALA A 155 5.24 6.59 29.54
CA ALA A 155 4.13 5.73 29.09
C ALA A 155 2.76 6.29 29.52
N ASP A 156 2.69 6.96 30.68
CA ASP A 156 1.46 7.57 31.21
C ASP A 156 1.08 8.86 30.47
N ALA A 157 2.02 9.48 29.76
CA ALA A 157 1.77 10.63 28.89
C ALA A 157 1.26 10.24 27.49
N LEU A 158 1.24 8.92 27.17
CA LEU A 158 0.82 8.41 25.87
C LEU A 158 -0.66 7.96 25.91
N SER A 159 -1.48 8.51 25.01
CA SER A 159 -2.89 8.15 24.84
C SER A 159 -3.10 7.45 23.51
N PHE A 160 -3.42 6.15 23.53
CA PHE A 160 -3.64 5.34 22.33
C PHE A 160 -5.12 5.33 21.96
N ARG A 161 -5.42 5.53 20.68
CA ARG A 161 -6.77 5.60 20.12
C ARG A 161 -6.88 4.69 18.91
N ASP A 162 -7.68 3.62 19.03
CA ASP A 162 -8.09 2.82 17.90
C ASP A 162 -9.19 3.58 17.14
N ALA A 163 -8.89 4.02 15.93
CA ALA A 163 -9.82 4.81 15.12
C ALA A 163 -10.99 3.99 14.54
N ARG A 164 -11.09 2.68 14.83
CA ARG A 164 -12.26 1.84 14.58
C ARG A 164 -13.31 1.98 15.69
N GLU A 165 -12.91 2.44 16.87
CA GLU A 165 -13.80 2.64 18.01
C GLU A 165 -14.62 3.93 17.87
N ARG A 166 -15.78 3.96 18.52
CA ARG A 166 -16.61 5.18 18.58
C ARG A 166 -15.94 6.26 19.44
N ASN A 167 -16.07 7.49 19.02
CA ASN A 167 -15.56 8.67 19.74
C ASN A 167 -14.03 8.68 19.96
N TRP A 168 -13.26 8.03 19.09
CA TRP A 168 -11.80 8.04 19.15
C TRP A 168 -11.21 9.47 19.15
N GLU A 169 -11.93 10.44 18.54
CA GLU A 169 -11.50 11.86 18.47
C GLU A 169 -11.62 12.60 19.81
N LYS A 170 -12.35 12.03 20.77
CA LYS A 170 -12.65 12.73 22.03
C LYS A 170 -11.36 13.07 22.80
N GLY A 171 -11.14 14.36 23.08
CA GLY A 171 -10.00 14.85 23.84
C GLY A 171 -8.70 15.01 23.04
N LEU A 172 -8.66 14.75 21.73
CA LEU A 172 -7.45 14.93 20.94
C LEU A 172 -6.90 16.36 20.93
N ARG A 173 -7.78 17.36 21.05
CA ARG A 173 -7.37 18.78 21.07
C ARG A 173 -6.61 19.18 22.34
N SER A 174 -6.66 18.38 23.39
CA SER A 174 -5.87 18.59 24.60
C SER A 174 -4.49 17.94 24.55
N ALA A 175 -4.21 17.12 23.53
CA ALA A 175 -2.87 16.59 23.32
C ALA A 175 -1.95 17.67 22.75
N ALA A 176 -0.68 17.64 23.15
CA ALA A 176 0.33 18.53 22.61
C ALA A 176 0.52 18.31 21.10
N PHE A 177 0.45 17.06 20.67
CA PHE A 177 0.36 16.67 19.27
C PHE A 177 -0.23 15.26 19.13
N VAL A 178 -0.67 14.94 17.91
CA VAL A 178 -1.24 13.64 17.52
C VAL A 178 -0.28 12.96 16.56
N ILE A 179 0.18 11.76 16.91
CA ILE A 179 0.93 10.88 16.00
C ILE A 179 -0.08 9.95 15.30
N THR A 180 0.02 9.85 14.00
CA THR A 180 -0.89 9.03 13.22
C THR A 180 -0.23 8.51 11.92
N ASP A 181 -0.83 7.52 11.28
CA ASP A 181 -0.46 7.05 9.96
C ASP A 181 -0.99 7.96 8.84
N SER A 182 -0.53 7.71 7.62
CA SER A 182 -0.86 8.50 6.44
C SER A 182 -2.35 8.45 6.06
N LEU A 183 -3.04 7.34 6.36
CA LEU A 183 -4.47 7.15 6.06
C LEU A 183 -5.35 7.96 7.02
N MET A 184 -4.96 8.01 8.30
CA MET A 184 -5.73 8.70 9.34
C MET A 184 -5.42 10.20 9.43
N ALA A 185 -4.27 10.66 8.96
CA ALA A 185 -3.87 12.06 9.06
C ALA A 185 -4.95 13.07 8.57
N PRO A 186 -5.60 12.87 7.40
CA PRO A 186 -6.65 13.78 6.95
C PRO A 186 -7.94 13.74 7.79
N ARG A 187 -8.10 12.74 8.64
CA ARG A 187 -9.30 12.53 9.47
C ARG A 187 -9.13 13.10 10.89
N ILE A 188 -7.92 13.53 11.25
CA ILE A 188 -7.68 14.16 12.55
C ILE A 188 -8.40 15.52 12.62
N PRO A 189 -9.15 15.80 13.70
CA PRO A 189 -9.89 17.06 13.83
C PRO A 189 -9.01 18.31 13.68
N ALA A 190 -9.53 19.31 13.01
CA ALA A 190 -8.85 20.60 12.86
C ALA A 190 -8.47 21.20 14.22
N GLY A 191 -7.30 21.83 14.27
CA GLY A 191 -6.74 22.44 15.50
C GLY A 191 -5.85 21.50 16.32
N CYS A 192 -5.66 20.24 15.90
CA CYS A 192 -4.61 19.37 16.44
C CYS A 192 -3.30 19.56 15.67
N GLU A 193 -2.16 19.56 16.37
CA GLU A 193 -0.85 19.44 15.73
C GLU A 193 -0.65 17.97 15.35
N VAL A 194 -0.52 17.68 14.04
CA VAL A 194 -0.45 16.30 13.52
C VAL A 194 0.97 15.96 13.09
N LYS A 195 1.48 14.84 13.55
CA LYS A 195 2.76 14.23 13.10
C LYS A 195 2.47 12.91 12.41
N VAL A 196 2.69 12.89 11.10
CA VAL A 196 2.44 11.70 10.30
C VAL A 196 3.67 10.79 10.31
N PHE A 197 3.48 9.55 10.76
CA PHE A 197 4.50 8.52 10.70
C PHE A 197 4.19 7.57 9.55
N ARG A 198 4.97 7.69 8.49
CA ARG A 198 4.86 6.80 7.33
C ARG A 198 5.36 5.40 7.66
N VAL A 199 4.72 4.40 7.09
CA VAL A 199 5.15 3.01 7.17
C VAL A 199 6.31 2.76 6.22
N LEU A 200 6.22 3.25 4.98
CA LEU A 200 7.25 3.06 3.96
C LEU A 200 8.47 3.96 4.20
N ALA A 201 9.65 3.40 3.92
CA ALA A 201 10.89 4.16 3.88
C ALA A 201 10.88 5.17 2.71
N GLU A 202 11.53 6.31 2.89
CA GLU A 202 11.65 7.32 1.84
C GLU A 202 12.35 6.79 0.59
N SER A 203 13.29 5.86 0.76
CA SER A 203 13.95 5.16 -0.35
C SER A 203 12.96 4.38 -1.21
N SER A 204 12.03 3.64 -0.60
CA SER A 204 11.00 2.88 -1.32
C SER A 204 10.01 3.80 -2.03
N LEU A 205 9.59 4.90 -1.40
CA LEU A 205 8.72 5.89 -2.04
C LEU A 205 9.41 6.58 -3.24
N LYS A 206 10.72 6.83 -3.14
CA LYS A 206 11.52 7.36 -4.24
C LYS A 206 11.60 6.36 -5.39
N GLU A 207 11.88 5.09 -5.10
CA GLU A 207 11.95 4.01 -6.09
C GLU A 207 10.62 3.85 -6.86
N ILE A 208 9.49 3.86 -6.15
CA ILE A 208 8.15 3.83 -6.78
C ILE A 208 7.95 5.01 -7.73
N ARG A 209 8.34 6.21 -7.33
CA ARG A 209 8.23 7.41 -8.18
C ARG A 209 9.08 7.29 -9.43
N GLU A 210 10.35 6.90 -9.30
CA GLU A 210 11.26 6.70 -10.42
C GLU A 210 10.78 5.60 -11.37
N TYR A 211 10.25 4.51 -10.82
CA TYR A 211 9.64 3.45 -11.60
C TYR A 211 8.40 3.94 -12.37
N ALA A 212 7.53 4.70 -11.69
CA ALA A 212 6.34 5.28 -12.32
C ALA A 212 6.70 6.20 -13.49
N GLU A 213 7.69 7.08 -13.33
CA GLU A 213 8.14 8.01 -14.38
C GLU A 213 8.75 7.27 -15.58
N ARG A 214 9.34 6.08 -15.37
CA ARG A 214 10.03 5.33 -16.43
C ARG A 214 9.09 4.41 -17.21
N PHE A 215 8.12 3.80 -16.56
CA PHE A 215 7.37 2.67 -17.12
C PHE A 215 5.88 2.95 -17.37
N PHE A 216 5.33 4.02 -16.82
CA PHE A 216 3.95 4.44 -17.04
C PHE A 216 3.91 5.75 -17.85
#